data_79eaa57e54001131dd8fb5e3cf5e1875
#
_entry.id   79eaa57e54001131dd8fb5e3cf5e1875
#
_cell.length_a   1.000
_cell.length_b   1.000
_cell.length_c   1.000
_cell.angle_alpha   90.00
_cell.angle_beta   90.00
_cell.angle_gamma   90.00
#
_symmetry.space_group_name_H-M   'P 1'
#
loop_
_entity.id
_entity.type
_entity.pdbx_description
1 polymer ?
#
loop_
_entity_poly.entity_id
_entity_poly.type
_entity_poly.pdbx_seq_one_letter_code
_entity_poly.pdbx_strand_id
1 'polypeptide(L)'
;MKREPRETNEETLAGALLLAHPTLTESNFRRTVILMSAHSADGAMGVVLNRPMGKRLGELKGDFALGPLAGVPLCNGGPVEQKQLVLVAWERQDNGFRLHFGIEPDHAKQLRDTEDADLRAFVGYAGWTGGQIEQELERNTWVVVTAPRDLFSLPMDASLWRTLLAREGAEWRLLADEPEETGQN
;
A
#
# COMPACT_ATOMS: atom_id res chain seq x y z
N MET A 1 37.95 7.39 -26.75
CA MET A 1 36.49 7.66 -26.64
C MET A 1 35.91 6.63 -25.67
N LYS A 2 35.87 6.98 -24.39
CA LYS A 2 35.32 6.09 -23.35
C LYS A 2 33.79 6.11 -23.46
N ARG A 3 33.18 4.95 -23.71
CA ARG A 3 31.74 4.76 -23.58
C ARG A 3 31.39 4.81 -22.09
N GLU A 4 30.61 5.80 -21.69
CA GLU A 4 29.94 5.83 -20.40
C GLU A 4 28.99 4.62 -20.31
N PRO A 5 28.90 3.96 -19.13
CA PRO A 5 27.90 2.90 -18.94
C PRO A 5 26.51 3.54 -19.04
N ARG A 6 25.65 2.98 -19.90
CA ARG A 6 24.23 3.26 -19.86
C ARG A 6 23.74 2.85 -18.46
N GLU A 7 23.33 3.82 -17.66
CA GLU A 7 22.48 3.57 -16.51
C GLU A 7 21.28 2.78 -17.01
N THR A 8 21.21 1.51 -16.65
CA THR A 8 19.98 0.74 -16.73
C THR A 8 19.02 1.40 -15.76
N ASN A 9 18.07 2.11 -16.30
CA ASN A 9 16.93 2.65 -15.56
C ASN A 9 16.14 1.42 -15.07
N GLU A 10 16.55 0.85 -13.93
CA GLU A 10 15.75 -0.16 -13.25
C GLU A 10 14.46 0.54 -12.85
N GLU A 11 13.36 0.16 -13.48
CA GLU A 11 12.05 0.70 -13.15
C GLU A 11 11.75 0.40 -11.69
N THR A 12 11.81 1.42 -10.86
CA THR A 12 11.47 1.29 -9.44
C THR A 12 9.98 1.08 -9.26
N LEU A 13 9.60 0.18 -8.34
CA LEU A 13 8.22 -0.03 -7.93
C LEU A 13 7.72 1.03 -6.93
N ALA A 14 8.58 1.93 -6.46
CA ALA A 14 8.17 2.97 -5.51
C ALA A 14 7.02 3.82 -6.06
N GLY A 15 5.96 3.98 -5.25
CA GLY A 15 4.73 4.67 -5.64
C GLY A 15 3.73 3.85 -6.46
N ALA A 16 4.10 2.65 -6.90
CA ALA A 16 3.18 1.72 -7.57
C ALA A 16 2.30 0.95 -6.56
N LEU A 17 1.24 0.35 -7.06
CA LEU A 17 0.44 -0.61 -6.31
C LEU A 17 0.77 -2.03 -6.75
N LEU A 18 0.84 -2.94 -5.78
CA LEU A 18 0.84 -4.37 -6.00
C LEU A 18 -0.53 -4.93 -5.63
N LEU A 19 -1.21 -5.53 -6.59
CA LEU A 19 -2.44 -6.28 -6.34
C LEU A 19 -2.10 -7.76 -6.23
N ALA A 20 -2.54 -8.41 -5.16
CA ALA A 20 -2.35 -9.86 -5.02
C ALA A 20 -2.99 -10.59 -6.20
N HIS A 21 -2.26 -11.50 -6.85
CA HIS A 21 -2.86 -12.35 -7.87
C HIS A 21 -4.01 -13.17 -7.26
N PRO A 22 -5.14 -13.37 -7.97
CA PRO A 22 -6.30 -14.11 -7.43
C PRO A 22 -5.98 -15.50 -6.89
N THR A 23 -4.93 -16.14 -7.40
CA THR A 23 -4.46 -17.46 -6.94
C THR A 23 -3.62 -17.42 -5.67
N LEU A 24 -3.26 -16.24 -5.18
CA LEU A 24 -2.51 -16.10 -3.93
C LEU A 24 -3.43 -16.36 -2.74
N THR A 25 -3.21 -17.48 -2.05
CA THR A 25 -4.04 -17.94 -0.92
C THR A 25 -3.41 -17.74 0.45
N GLU A 26 -2.15 -17.31 0.48
CA GLU A 26 -1.43 -17.05 1.73
C GLU A 26 -2.17 -15.96 2.55
N SER A 27 -2.42 -16.23 3.83
CA SER A 27 -3.35 -15.46 4.67
C SER A 27 -2.94 -13.99 4.87
N ASN A 28 -1.63 -13.71 4.89
CA ASN A 28 -1.14 -12.34 5.10
C ASN A 28 -1.40 -11.43 3.90
N PHE A 29 -1.40 -11.98 2.69
CA PHE A 29 -1.38 -11.18 1.47
C PHE A 29 -2.50 -11.48 0.48
N ARG A 30 -3.33 -12.49 0.72
CA ARG A 30 -4.42 -12.78 -0.20
C ARG A 30 -5.35 -11.57 -0.32
N ARG A 31 -5.74 -11.23 -1.55
CA ARG A 31 -6.64 -10.09 -1.88
C ARG A 31 -6.17 -8.76 -1.29
N THR A 32 -4.88 -8.55 -1.19
CA THR A 32 -4.32 -7.28 -0.73
C THR A 32 -3.99 -6.33 -1.85
N VAL A 33 -4.03 -5.05 -1.50
CA VAL A 33 -3.49 -3.94 -2.29
C VAL A 33 -2.36 -3.32 -1.48
N ILE A 34 -1.15 -3.33 -2.00
CA ILE A 34 0.03 -2.80 -1.32
C ILE A 34 0.51 -1.55 -2.04
N LEU A 35 0.67 -0.46 -1.31
CA LEU A 35 1.32 0.75 -1.79
C LEU A 35 2.81 0.64 -1.51
N MET A 36 3.62 0.67 -2.57
CA MET A 36 5.06 0.56 -2.48
C MET A 36 5.70 1.89 -2.10
N SER A 37 6.51 1.87 -1.04
CA SER A 37 7.23 3.05 -0.57
C SER A 37 8.69 3.09 -1.04
N ALA A 38 9.31 1.93 -1.15
CA ALA A 38 10.71 1.80 -1.55
C ALA A 38 10.95 0.50 -2.31
N HIS A 39 11.83 0.55 -3.29
CA HIS A 39 12.30 -0.60 -4.04
C HIS A 39 13.72 -0.34 -4.56
N SER A 40 14.61 -1.27 -4.27
CA SER A 40 15.99 -1.27 -4.73
C SER A 40 16.53 -2.71 -4.86
N ALA A 41 17.76 -2.87 -5.28
CA ALA A 41 18.45 -4.16 -5.29
C ALA A 41 18.57 -4.79 -3.89
N ASP A 42 18.53 -4.00 -2.83
CA ASP A 42 18.65 -4.45 -1.43
C ASP A 42 17.31 -4.92 -0.83
N GLY A 43 16.21 -4.65 -1.49
CA GLY A 43 14.87 -5.05 -1.06
C GLY A 43 13.77 -4.06 -1.39
N ALA A 44 12.61 -4.29 -0.82
CA ALA A 44 11.44 -3.45 -1.03
C ALA A 44 10.59 -3.35 0.24
N MET A 45 9.79 -2.30 0.32
CA MET A 45 8.88 -2.05 1.43
C MET A 45 7.60 -1.37 0.95
N GLY A 46 6.50 -1.70 1.58
CA GLY A 46 5.21 -1.08 1.32
C GLY A 46 4.22 -1.31 2.45
N VAL A 47 3.02 -0.78 2.31
CA VAL A 47 1.93 -0.97 3.26
C VAL A 47 0.68 -1.49 2.58
N VAL A 48 0.01 -2.42 3.22
CA VAL A 48 -1.29 -2.94 2.80
C VAL A 48 -2.35 -1.86 3.07
N LEU A 49 -3.06 -1.44 2.03
CA LEU A 49 -4.05 -0.36 2.11
C LEU A 49 -5.43 -0.80 2.57
N ASN A 50 -5.81 -2.04 2.28
CA ASN A 50 -7.20 -2.50 2.32
C ASN A 50 -7.52 -3.43 3.49
N ARG A 51 -6.82 -3.27 4.61
CA ARG A 51 -7.10 -3.98 5.87
C ARG A 51 -7.34 -3.00 7.02
N PRO A 52 -8.50 -2.33 7.04
CA PRO A 52 -8.85 -1.42 8.11
C PRO A 52 -9.01 -2.18 9.42
N MET A 53 -8.60 -1.57 10.53
CA MET A 53 -8.72 -2.15 11.86
C MET A 53 -10.02 -1.76 12.56
N GLY A 54 -10.87 -0.95 11.94
CA GLY A 54 -12.09 -0.42 12.56
C GLY A 54 -11.81 0.55 13.71
N LYS A 55 -10.60 1.08 13.79
CA LYS A 55 -10.11 1.98 14.84
C LYS A 55 -9.47 3.22 14.24
N ARG A 56 -9.32 4.23 15.08
CA ARG A 56 -8.61 5.46 14.80
C ARG A 56 -7.34 5.57 15.64
N LEU A 57 -6.40 6.39 15.21
CA LEU A 57 -5.11 6.54 15.88
C LEU A 57 -5.24 6.94 17.36
N GLY A 58 -6.20 7.79 17.70
CA GLY A 58 -6.47 8.20 19.07
C GLY A 58 -6.90 7.05 20.01
N GLU A 59 -7.43 5.97 19.46
CA GLU A 59 -7.84 4.79 20.23
C GLU A 59 -6.66 3.83 20.49
N LEU A 60 -5.58 3.94 19.68
CA LEU A 60 -4.42 3.06 19.82
C LEU A 60 -3.46 3.52 20.92
N LYS A 61 -3.20 4.81 20.99
CA LYS A 61 -2.22 5.41 21.91
C LYS A 61 -2.79 6.68 22.54
N GLY A 62 -2.71 6.75 23.86
CA GLY A 62 -3.19 7.91 24.62
C GLY A 62 -2.62 9.24 24.21
N ASP A 63 -1.38 9.28 23.73
CA ASP A 63 -0.71 10.50 23.24
C ASP A 63 -1.43 11.14 22.05
N PHE A 64 -2.20 10.39 21.28
CA PHE A 64 -2.98 10.89 20.16
C PHE A 64 -4.45 11.14 20.47
N ALA A 65 -4.91 10.76 21.65
CA ALA A 65 -6.35 10.72 21.99
C ALA A 65 -7.04 12.09 21.88
N LEU A 66 -6.36 13.16 22.18
CA LEU A 66 -6.89 14.53 22.18
C LEU A 66 -6.25 15.42 21.10
N GLY A 67 -5.35 14.88 20.30
CA GLY A 67 -4.62 15.64 19.31
C GLY A 67 -5.32 15.68 17.94
N PRO A 68 -4.80 16.51 17.03
CA PRO A 68 -5.35 16.65 15.67
C PRO A 68 -5.28 15.36 14.85
N LEU A 69 -4.42 14.41 15.22
CA LEU A 69 -4.29 13.12 14.54
C LEU A 69 -5.21 12.03 15.09
N ALA A 70 -5.97 12.27 16.15
CA ALA A 70 -6.82 11.29 16.81
C ALA A 70 -7.82 10.62 15.84
N GLY A 71 -8.33 11.38 14.87
CA GLY A 71 -9.29 10.90 13.89
C GLY A 71 -8.69 10.15 12.69
N VAL A 72 -7.37 10.00 12.61
CA VAL A 72 -6.72 9.31 11.48
C VAL A 72 -7.08 7.82 11.49
N PRO A 73 -7.61 7.27 10.39
CA PRO A 73 -7.93 5.85 10.30
C PRO A 73 -6.70 4.96 10.45
N LEU A 74 -6.87 3.84 11.15
CA LEU A 74 -5.83 2.87 11.42
C LEU A 74 -6.03 1.61 10.58
N CYS A 75 -4.97 1.16 9.91
CA CYS A 75 -4.95 -0.02 9.07
C CYS A 75 -3.83 -0.97 9.49
N ASN A 76 -4.03 -2.26 9.27
CA ASN A 76 -2.95 -3.25 9.37
C ASN A 76 -2.12 -3.19 8.10
N GLY A 77 -0.92 -2.65 8.18
CA GLY A 77 -0.04 -2.40 7.04
C GLY A 77 0.78 -3.62 6.58
N GLY A 78 0.80 -4.68 7.36
CA GLY A 78 1.53 -5.90 7.02
C GLY A 78 2.08 -6.66 8.23
N PRO A 79 2.72 -7.83 7.98
CA PRO A 79 3.16 -8.73 9.03
C PRO A 79 4.48 -8.35 9.70
N VAL A 80 5.24 -7.41 9.11
CA VAL A 80 6.56 -7.03 9.64
C VAL A 80 6.38 -5.94 10.68
N GLU A 81 7.04 -6.08 11.81
CA GLU A 81 7.04 -5.12 12.92
C GLU A 81 5.63 -4.60 13.31
N GLN A 82 4.73 -5.49 13.62
CA GLN A 82 3.32 -5.21 13.90
C GLN A 82 3.06 -4.28 15.10
N LYS A 83 4.08 -3.89 15.83
CA LYS A 83 4.01 -2.88 16.89
C LYS A 83 4.44 -1.50 16.44
N GLN A 84 5.03 -1.40 15.25
CA GLN A 84 5.49 -0.13 14.68
C GLN A 84 4.31 0.59 14.04
N LEU A 85 4.16 1.86 14.40
CA LEU A 85 3.23 2.78 13.76
C LEU A 85 3.94 3.49 12.60
N VAL A 86 3.34 3.45 11.43
CA VAL A 86 3.79 4.15 10.23
C VAL A 86 2.72 5.14 9.80
N LEU A 87 3.05 6.42 9.82
CA LEU A 87 2.17 7.48 9.31
C LEU A 87 2.46 7.72 7.84
N VAL A 88 1.42 7.72 7.03
CA VAL A 88 1.49 7.96 5.59
C VAL A 88 0.53 9.08 5.22
N ALA A 89 1.01 10.03 4.46
CA ALA A 89 0.19 11.06 3.85
C ALA A 89 0.35 11.04 2.34
N TRP A 90 -0.71 11.34 1.64
CA TRP A 90 -0.67 11.63 0.22
C TRP A 90 -1.30 12.98 -0.05
N GLU A 91 -0.49 13.80 -0.63
CA GLU A 91 -0.82 15.18 -0.96
C GLU A 91 -1.17 15.27 -2.43
N ARG A 92 -2.36 15.79 -2.75
CA ARG A 92 -2.79 15.99 -4.13
C ARG A 92 -1.94 17.05 -4.80
N GLN A 93 -1.58 16.81 -6.04
CA GLN A 93 -0.87 17.74 -6.90
C GLN A 93 -1.55 17.80 -8.26
N ASP A 94 -1.32 18.87 -9.04
CA ASP A 94 -1.95 19.08 -10.35
C ASP A 94 -1.80 17.88 -11.29
N ASN A 95 -0.68 17.18 -11.24
CA ASN A 95 -0.36 16.04 -12.10
C ASN A 95 -0.27 14.71 -11.36
N GLY A 96 -0.98 14.54 -10.24
CA GLY A 96 -0.96 13.30 -9.47
C GLY A 96 -0.99 13.52 -7.97
N PHE A 97 -0.07 12.89 -7.26
CA PHE A 97 0.07 13.06 -5.82
C PHE A 97 1.53 12.89 -5.39
N ARG A 98 1.85 13.46 -4.24
CA ARG A 98 3.11 13.22 -3.54
C ARG A 98 2.85 12.30 -2.35
N LEU A 99 3.62 11.21 -2.28
CA LEU A 99 3.58 10.28 -1.17
C LEU A 99 4.59 10.70 -0.10
N HIS A 100 4.11 10.86 1.12
CA HIS A 100 4.91 11.07 2.32
C HIS A 100 4.79 9.82 3.19
N PHE A 101 5.85 9.03 3.26
CA PHE A 101 5.85 7.75 3.95
C PHE A 101 6.71 7.79 5.21
N GLY A 102 6.19 7.25 6.31
CA GLY A 102 6.92 7.16 7.57
C GLY A 102 7.22 8.52 8.20
N ILE A 103 6.29 9.46 8.07
CA ILE A 103 6.49 10.82 8.57
C ILE A 103 6.31 10.93 10.08
N GLU A 104 7.00 11.90 10.66
CA GLU A 104 6.85 12.22 12.07
C GLU A 104 5.48 12.86 12.37
N PRO A 105 4.95 12.69 13.60
CA PRO A 105 3.64 13.24 13.97
C PRO A 105 3.49 14.75 13.73
N ASP A 106 4.51 15.55 13.96
CA ASP A 106 4.45 16.99 13.75
C ASP A 106 4.33 17.36 12.27
N HIS A 107 5.01 16.63 11.39
CA HIS A 107 4.86 16.79 9.95
C HIS A 107 3.46 16.35 9.48
N ALA A 108 2.95 15.25 10.04
CA ALA A 108 1.59 14.78 9.76
C ALA A 108 0.52 15.81 10.16
N LYS A 109 0.70 16.48 11.29
CA LYS A 109 -0.19 17.57 11.73
C LYS A 109 -0.18 18.74 10.74
N GLN A 110 0.99 19.15 10.27
CA GLN A 110 1.13 20.22 9.27
C GLN A 110 0.41 19.87 7.97
N LEU A 111 0.59 18.64 7.47
CA LEU A 111 -0.08 18.17 6.25
C LEU A 111 -1.60 18.05 6.42
N ARG A 112 -2.08 17.69 7.61
CA ARG A 112 -3.52 17.61 7.91
C ARG A 112 -4.21 18.97 7.82
N ASP A 113 -3.51 20.04 8.16
CA ASP A 113 -4.05 21.41 8.08
C ASP A 113 -4.21 21.87 6.63
N THR A 114 -3.64 21.15 5.66
CA THR A 114 -3.87 21.38 4.24
C THR A 114 -5.08 20.59 3.77
N GLU A 115 -5.95 21.20 2.97
CA GLU A 115 -7.14 20.52 2.43
C GLU A 115 -6.79 19.45 1.37
N ASP A 116 -5.55 19.44 0.91
CA ASP A 116 -5.07 18.61 -0.19
C ASP A 116 -4.38 17.31 0.25
N ALA A 117 -4.28 17.06 1.56
CA ALA A 117 -3.61 15.88 2.07
C ALA A 117 -4.56 14.93 2.81
N ASP A 118 -4.47 13.66 2.48
CA ASP A 118 -5.07 12.56 3.22
C ASP A 118 -4.03 11.85 4.09
N LEU A 119 -4.44 11.44 5.28
CA LEU A 119 -3.58 10.75 6.24
C LEU A 119 -4.15 9.37 6.60
N ARG A 120 -3.26 8.40 6.69
CA ARG A 120 -3.55 7.06 7.23
C ARG A 120 -2.44 6.64 8.18
N ALA A 121 -2.81 5.88 9.19
CA ALA A 121 -1.89 5.24 10.09
C ALA A 121 -1.88 3.73 9.84
N PHE A 122 -0.69 3.14 9.80
CA PHE A 122 -0.52 1.72 9.57
C PHE A 122 0.22 1.10 10.75
N VAL A 123 -0.22 -0.07 11.18
CA VAL A 123 0.49 -0.91 12.14
C VAL A 123 1.18 -2.02 11.36
N GLY A 124 2.50 -2.07 11.43
CA GLY A 124 3.30 -2.97 10.61
C GLY A 124 3.39 -2.57 9.15
N TYR A 125 4.16 -3.32 8.40
CA TYR A 125 4.39 -3.12 6.97
C TYR A 125 4.66 -4.45 6.25
N ALA A 126 4.71 -4.42 4.92
CA ALA A 126 5.15 -5.51 4.06
C ALA A 126 6.59 -5.25 3.62
N GLY A 127 7.44 -6.27 3.71
CA GLY A 127 8.86 -6.16 3.36
C GLY A 127 9.33 -7.34 2.51
N TRP A 128 10.28 -7.05 1.62
CA TRP A 128 10.95 -8.02 0.76
C TRP A 128 12.46 -7.85 0.88
N THR A 129 13.16 -8.97 0.98
CA THR A 129 14.62 -8.99 0.89
C THR A 129 15.07 -8.74 -0.55
N GLY A 130 16.36 -8.43 -0.75
CA GLY A 130 16.91 -8.19 -2.09
C GLY A 130 16.62 -9.33 -3.06
N GLY A 131 16.02 -9.01 -4.22
CA GLY A 131 15.66 -9.98 -5.25
C GLY A 131 14.34 -10.75 -5.00
N GLN A 132 13.76 -10.69 -3.82
CA GLN A 132 12.54 -11.45 -3.48
C GLN A 132 11.34 -10.99 -4.30
N ILE A 133 11.10 -9.67 -4.37
CA ILE A 133 9.94 -9.15 -5.08
C ILE A 133 10.02 -9.44 -6.58
N GLU A 134 11.21 -9.39 -7.16
CA GLU A 134 11.45 -9.73 -8.57
C GLU A 134 11.10 -11.19 -8.84
N GLN A 135 11.50 -12.11 -7.97
CA GLN A 135 11.13 -13.53 -8.09
C GLN A 135 9.63 -13.76 -7.96
N GLU A 136 8.98 -13.03 -7.07
CA GLU A 136 7.52 -13.11 -6.91
C GLU A 136 6.78 -12.54 -8.12
N LEU A 137 7.30 -11.49 -8.74
CA LEU A 137 6.77 -10.94 -10.00
C LEU A 137 6.91 -11.92 -11.16
N GLU A 138 8.06 -12.61 -11.29
CA GLU A 138 8.28 -13.65 -12.29
C GLU A 138 7.29 -14.83 -12.14
N ARG A 139 6.86 -15.11 -10.92
CA ARG A 139 5.86 -16.15 -10.60
C ARG A 139 4.41 -15.66 -10.70
N ASN A 140 4.19 -14.44 -11.13
CA ASN A 140 2.87 -13.81 -11.17
C ASN A 140 2.14 -13.77 -9.80
N THR A 141 2.89 -13.62 -8.72
CA THR A 141 2.32 -13.43 -7.37
C THR A 141 1.59 -12.10 -7.25
N TRP A 142 2.06 -11.10 -7.95
CA TRP A 142 1.57 -9.73 -7.92
C TRP A 142 1.24 -9.20 -9.31
N VAL A 143 0.19 -8.39 -9.38
CA VAL A 143 -0.14 -7.55 -10.53
C VAL A 143 0.29 -6.12 -10.20
N VAL A 144 1.24 -5.58 -10.96
CA VAL A 144 1.73 -4.21 -10.76
C VAL A 144 0.84 -3.24 -11.52
N VAL A 145 0.30 -2.26 -10.82
CA VAL A 145 -0.52 -1.21 -11.42
C VAL A 145 -0.05 0.17 -10.99
N THR A 146 -0.24 1.15 -11.86
CA THR A 146 -0.05 2.55 -11.49
C THR A 146 -1.17 2.98 -10.55
N ALA A 147 -0.84 3.65 -9.46
CA ALA A 147 -1.84 4.17 -8.54
C ALA A 147 -2.78 5.15 -9.27
N PRO A 148 -4.09 4.85 -9.32
CA PRO A 148 -5.02 5.71 -10.04
C PRO A 148 -5.24 7.03 -9.30
N ARG A 149 -5.59 8.09 -10.04
CA ARG A 149 -5.81 9.41 -9.45
C ARG A 149 -6.91 9.46 -8.40
N ASP A 150 -7.91 8.60 -8.53
CA ASP A 150 -9.04 8.48 -7.61
C ASP A 150 -8.82 7.48 -6.48
N LEU A 151 -7.60 6.94 -6.32
CA LEU A 151 -7.30 5.95 -5.29
C LEU A 151 -7.80 6.36 -3.90
N PHE A 152 -7.60 7.62 -3.56
CA PHE A 152 -7.93 8.15 -2.23
C PHE A 152 -9.42 8.43 -2.01
N SER A 153 -10.19 8.42 -3.10
CA SER A 153 -11.66 8.50 -3.08
C SER A 153 -12.31 7.13 -3.00
N LEU A 154 -11.54 6.05 -3.18
CA LEU A 154 -12.04 4.69 -3.08
C LEU A 154 -12.04 4.22 -1.62
N PRO A 155 -13.01 3.38 -1.22
CA PRO A 155 -12.97 2.75 0.09
C PRO A 155 -11.71 1.91 0.28
N MET A 156 -10.98 2.13 1.38
CA MET A 156 -9.78 1.36 1.74
C MET A 156 -10.17 0.14 2.57
N ASP A 157 -11.01 -0.71 2.03
CA ASP A 157 -11.51 -1.93 2.65
C ASP A 157 -11.36 -3.15 1.72
N ALA A 158 -11.98 -4.26 2.07
CA ALA A 158 -11.91 -5.50 1.30
C ALA A 158 -12.33 -5.35 -0.17
N SER A 159 -13.17 -4.36 -0.50
CA SER A 159 -13.63 -4.11 -1.87
C SER A 159 -12.58 -3.48 -2.79
N LEU A 160 -11.55 -2.84 -2.22
CA LEU A 160 -10.54 -2.11 -2.99
C LEU A 160 -9.79 -3.02 -3.98
N TRP A 161 -9.38 -4.20 -3.53
CA TRP A 161 -8.67 -5.17 -4.38
C TRP A 161 -9.50 -5.55 -5.61
N ARG A 162 -10.76 -5.91 -5.42
CA ARG A 162 -11.67 -6.26 -6.52
C ARG A 162 -11.91 -5.10 -7.46
N THR A 163 -12.11 -3.91 -6.91
CA THR A 163 -12.33 -2.69 -7.70
C THR A 163 -11.15 -2.37 -8.59
N LEU A 164 -9.93 -2.42 -8.06
CA LEU A 164 -8.72 -2.12 -8.82
C LEU A 164 -8.40 -3.21 -9.84
N LEU A 165 -8.52 -4.48 -9.45
CA LEU A 165 -8.24 -5.59 -10.34
C LEU A 165 -9.21 -5.63 -11.53
N ALA A 166 -10.48 -5.31 -11.32
CA ALA A 166 -11.48 -5.25 -12.38
C ALA A 166 -11.19 -4.15 -13.43
N ARG A 167 -10.42 -3.11 -13.07
CA ARG A 167 -9.98 -2.07 -14.00
C ARG A 167 -8.89 -2.52 -14.96
N GLU A 168 -8.18 -3.61 -14.63
CA GLU A 168 -7.10 -4.17 -15.47
C GLU A 168 -7.63 -4.98 -16.67
N GLY A 169 -8.92 -5.30 -16.70
CA GLY A 169 -9.56 -5.97 -17.84
C GLY A 169 -10.63 -6.97 -17.45
N ALA A 170 -11.36 -7.46 -18.46
CA ALA A 170 -12.49 -8.37 -18.25
C ALA A 170 -12.07 -9.72 -17.63
N GLU A 171 -10.91 -10.23 -18.00
CA GLU A 171 -10.37 -11.48 -17.45
C GLU A 171 -10.10 -11.33 -15.94
N TRP A 172 -9.48 -10.23 -15.54
CA TRP A 172 -9.20 -9.93 -14.13
C TRP A 172 -10.48 -9.75 -13.32
N ARG A 173 -11.51 -9.14 -13.92
CA ARG A 173 -12.82 -9.00 -13.27
C ARG A 173 -13.43 -10.37 -12.95
N LEU A 174 -13.41 -11.30 -13.91
CA LEU A 174 -13.94 -12.64 -13.69
C LEU A 174 -13.20 -13.37 -12.58
N LEU A 175 -11.87 -13.32 -12.58
CA LEU A 175 -11.05 -13.93 -11.54
C LEU A 175 -11.25 -13.29 -10.16
N ALA A 176 -11.48 -11.98 -10.12
CA ALA A 176 -11.75 -11.27 -8.87
C ALA A 176 -13.12 -11.62 -8.27
N ASP A 177 -14.07 -12.01 -9.10
CA ASP A 177 -15.43 -12.37 -8.69
C ASP A 177 -15.57 -13.85 -8.31
N GLU A 178 -14.56 -14.68 -8.55
CA GLU A 178 -14.56 -16.05 -8.08
C GLU A 178 -14.72 -16.11 -6.55
N PRO A 179 -15.70 -16.90 -6.03
CA PRO A 179 -15.86 -17.07 -4.61
C PRO A 179 -14.59 -17.65 -3.99
N GLU A 180 -14.27 -17.23 -2.78
CA GLU A 180 -13.20 -17.88 -2.01
C GLU A 180 -13.57 -19.35 -1.86
N GLU A 181 -12.72 -20.26 -2.32
CA GLU A 181 -12.84 -21.65 -1.91
C GLU A 181 -12.67 -21.71 -0.39
N THR A 182 -13.79 -21.70 0.30
CA THR A 182 -13.81 -22.09 1.72
C THR A 182 -13.42 -23.55 1.73
N GLY A 183 -12.16 -23.81 2.07
CA GLY A 183 -11.66 -25.16 2.21
C GLY A 183 -12.63 -25.96 3.08
N GLN A 184 -13.36 -26.84 2.44
CA GLN A 184 -14.10 -27.85 3.16
C GLN A 184 -13.08 -28.82 3.76
N ASN A 185 -13.08 -28.84 5.05
CA ASN A 185 -12.49 -29.91 5.83
C ASN A 185 -13.32 -31.18 5.72
#